data_18579624dd4038e1beb2f2e50e73479b
#
_entry.id   18579624dd4038e1beb2f2e50e73479b
#
_cell.length_a   1.000
_cell.length_b   1.000
_cell.length_c   1.000
_cell.angle_alpha   90.00
_cell.angle_beta   90.00
_cell.angle_gamma   90.00
#
_symmetry.space_group_name_H-M   'P 1'
#
loop_
_entity.id
_entity.type
_entity.pdbx_description
1 polymer ?
#
loop_
_entity_poly.entity_id
_entity_poly.type
_entity_poly.pdbx_seq_one_letter_code
_entity_poly.pdbx_strand_id
1 'polypeptide(L)'
;MSVKITHFILTLFLLFSYSAAAETVNFSLESIKWGKPGGGGGYPVGVRTQLIETDESTAGISYYALFPAGSHFDLHWHSFDEFATVLQGEVSLQLNGEALKLAVGGYVKIPGRAEHSWDVPNVTGRKQDVILLVRRRGPADFHFAK
;
A
#
# COMPACT_ATOMS: atom_id res chain seq x y z
N MET A 1 -32.20 3.60 72.96
CA MET A 1 -31.78 4.38 71.80
C MET A 1 -30.72 3.53 71.08
N SER A 2 -31.07 2.89 69.95
CA SER A 2 -30.17 2.01 69.18
C SER A 2 -29.65 2.76 67.96
N VAL A 3 -28.34 3.01 67.91
CA VAL A 3 -27.66 3.66 66.76
C VAL A 3 -27.33 2.59 65.76
N LYS A 4 -27.97 2.66 64.58
CA LYS A 4 -27.62 1.85 63.42
C LYS A 4 -26.45 2.48 62.70
N ILE A 5 -25.28 1.84 62.72
CA ILE A 5 -24.10 2.23 61.93
C ILE A 5 -24.25 1.62 60.55
N THR A 6 -24.51 2.47 59.56
CA THR A 6 -24.54 2.08 58.12
C THR A 6 -23.12 2.11 57.56
N HIS A 7 -22.57 0.94 57.24
CA HIS A 7 -21.26 0.82 56.59
C HIS A 7 -21.42 1.15 55.11
N PHE A 8 -20.77 2.24 54.69
CA PHE A 8 -20.67 2.61 53.28
C PHE A 8 -19.42 1.94 52.68
N ILE A 9 -19.63 0.91 51.87
CA ILE A 9 -18.54 0.23 51.17
C ILE A 9 -18.20 1.06 49.94
N LEU A 10 -17.10 1.79 50.01
CA LEU A 10 -16.54 2.52 48.82
C LEU A 10 -15.80 1.53 47.93
N THR A 11 -16.43 1.08 46.87
CA THR A 11 -15.81 0.21 45.86
C THR A 11 -14.91 1.08 44.96
N LEU A 12 -13.60 0.97 45.18
CA LEU A 12 -12.59 1.62 44.36
C LEU A 12 -12.44 0.90 43.01
N PHE A 13 -13.02 1.42 41.93
CA PHE A 13 -12.77 0.94 40.56
C PHE A 13 -11.38 1.38 40.10
N LEU A 14 -10.42 0.46 40.13
CA LEU A 14 -9.13 0.62 39.49
C LEU A 14 -9.32 0.51 37.96
N LEU A 15 -9.34 1.66 37.25
CA LEU A 15 -9.29 1.72 35.82
C LEU A 15 -7.86 1.35 35.37
N PHE A 16 -7.65 0.09 34.99
CA PHE A 16 -6.45 -0.30 34.26
C PHE A 16 -6.53 0.26 32.87
N SER A 17 -5.81 1.36 32.62
CA SER A 17 -5.57 1.84 31.27
C SER A 17 -4.62 0.86 30.58
N TYR A 18 -5.16 -0.04 29.75
CA TYR A 18 -4.36 -0.85 28.83
C TYR A 18 -3.85 0.11 27.74
N SER A 19 -2.60 0.53 27.86
CA SER A 19 -1.89 1.13 26.74
C SER A 19 -1.56 0.01 25.76
N ALA A 20 -2.32 -0.11 24.69
CA ALA A 20 -1.92 -0.96 23.58
C ALA A 20 -0.61 -0.38 23.02
N ALA A 21 0.49 -1.10 23.20
CA ALA A 21 1.75 -0.74 22.56
C ALA A 21 1.55 -0.81 21.04
N ALA A 22 1.94 0.24 20.31
CA ALA A 22 1.90 0.23 18.86
C ALA A 22 2.80 -0.91 18.36
N GLU A 23 2.27 -1.76 17.49
CA GLU A 23 3.02 -2.86 16.90
C GLU A 23 4.02 -2.30 15.89
N THR A 24 5.28 -2.73 16.00
CA THR A 24 6.32 -2.35 15.04
C THR A 24 6.29 -3.31 13.86
N VAL A 25 6.03 -2.77 12.66
CA VAL A 25 6.09 -3.52 11.40
C VAL A 25 7.50 -3.35 10.82
N ASN A 26 8.17 -4.47 10.51
CA ASN A 26 9.52 -4.49 9.93
C ASN A 26 9.59 -5.49 8.78
N PHE A 27 9.94 -5.01 7.57
CA PHE A 27 10.15 -5.81 6.38
C PHE A 27 11.45 -5.45 5.67
N SER A 28 12.14 -6.44 5.12
CA SER A 28 13.20 -6.25 4.14
C SER A 28 12.78 -6.84 2.80
N LEU A 29 13.39 -6.38 1.70
CA LEU A 29 13.06 -6.90 0.35
C LEU A 29 13.30 -8.40 0.24
N GLU A 30 14.34 -8.92 0.93
CA GLU A 30 14.67 -10.35 0.92
C GLU A 30 13.66 -11.20 1.69
N SER A 31 12.92 -10.59 2.63
CA SER A 31 11.93 -11.29 3.47
C SER A 31 10.52 -11.25 2.90
N ILE A 32 10.29 -10.64 1.74
CA ILE A 32 8.96 -10.52 1.14
C ILE A 32 8.39 -11.90 0.80
N LYS A 33 7.22 -12.18 1.32
CA LYS A 33 6.43 -13.38 0.99
C LYS A 33 5.41 -13.02 -0.09
N TRP A 34 5.86 -13.07 -1.34
CA TRP A 34 5.02 -12.73 -2.47
C TRP A 34 3.75 -13.57 -2.53
N GLY A 35 2.62 -12.92 -2.76
CA GLY A 35 1.37 -13.57 -3.10
C GLY A 35 1.47 -14.38 -4.39
N LYS A 36 0.42 -15.14 -4.71
CA LYS A 36 0.35 -15.86 -5.99
C LYS A 36 0.35 -14.87 -7.15
N PRO A 37 0.93 -15.22 -8.32
CA PRO A 37 0.82 -14.40 -9.51
C PRO A 37 -0.65 -14.16 -9.88
N GLY A 38 -0.99 -12.92 -10.13
CA GLY A 38 -2.31 -12.47 -10.56
C GLY A 38 -2.24 -11.74 -11.90
N GLY A 39 -3.23 -10.88 -12.14
CA GLY A 39 -3.29 -9.99 -13.30
C GLY A 39 -4.31 -10.39 -14.34
N GLY A 40 -4.32 -9.66 -15.47
CA GLY A 40 -5.38 -9.71 -16.48
C GLY A 40 -6.51 -8.74 -16.16
N GLY A 41 -7.39 -8.48 -17.16
CA GLY A 41 -8.47 -7.49 -16.98
C GLY A 41 -7.96 -6.06 -16.72
N GLY A 42 -6.84 -5.68 -17.35
CA GLY A 42 -6.20 -4.38 -17.16
C GLY A 42 -5.01 -4.38 -16.20
N TYR A 43 -4.92 -5.36 -15.31
CA TYR A 43 -3.77 -5.52 -14.40
C TYR A 43 -2.57 -6.18 -15.06
N PRO A 44 -1.32 -5.86 -14.65
CA PRO A 44 -0.12 -6.53 -15.19
C PRO A 44 -0.20 -8.04 -15.00
N VAL A 45 -0.06 -8.80 -16.08
CA VAL A 45 -0.06 -10.27 -15.99
C VAL A 45 1.17 -10.76 -15.21
N GLY A 46 0.95 -11.59 -14.19
CA GLY A 46 1.99 -12.08 -13.29
C GLY A 46 2.28 -11.14 -12.12
N VAL A 47 1.54 -10.04 -11.94
CA VAL A 47 1.68 -9.15 -10.79
C VAL A 47 1.58 -9.91 -9.46
N ARG A 48 2.42 -9.54 -8.51
CA ARG A 48 2.39 -10.08 -7.15
C ARG A 48 2.42 -8.94 -6.15
N THR A 49 1.77 -9.12 -5.03
CA THR A 49 1.75 -8.12 -3.95
C THR A 49 2.04 -8.76 -2.61
N GLN A 50 2.55 -7.94 -1.68
CA GLN A 50 2.67 -8.24 -0.26
C GLN A 50 2.16 -7.04 0.52
N LEU A 51 1.06 -7.22 1.24
CA LEU A 51 0.57 -6.21 2.18
C LEU A 51 1.59 -6.03 3.31
N ILE A 52 1.90 -4.79 3.64
CA ILE A 52 2.76 -4.40 4.76
C ILE A 52 1.89 -4.04 5.96
N GLU A 53 0.99 -3.07 5.77
CA GLU A 53 0.14 -2.56 6.84
C GLU A 53 -1.16 -1.95 6.28
N THR A 54 -2.12 -1.78 7.17
CA THR A 54 -3.32 -0.98 6.93
C THR A 54 -3.38 0.10 8.01
N ASP A 55 -3.50 1.36 7.61
CA ASP A 55 -3.73 2.48 8.51
C ASP A 55 -5.18 2.42 9.02
N GLU A 56 -5.37 2.18 10.31
CA GLU A 56 -6.69 2.02 10.92
C GLU A 56 -7.54 3.30 10.84
N SER A 57 -6.90 4.47 10.80
CA SER A 57 -7.60 5.76 10.79
C SER A 57 -8.16 6.13 9.41
N THR A 58 -7.50 5.70 8.33
CA THR A 58 -7.83 6.04 6.95
C THR A 58 -8.24 4.85 6.10
N ALA A 59 -8.03 3.63 6.59
CA ALA A 59 -8.07 2.38 5.82
C ALA A 59 -7.11 2.38 4.62
N GLY A 60 -6.14 3.27 4.61
CA GLY A 60 -5.07 3.31 3.63
C GLY A 60 -4.13 2.13 3.81
N ILE A 61 -3.63 1.59 2.70
CA ILE A 61 -2.72 0.45 2.73
C ILE A 61 -1.33 0.82 2.25
N SER A 62 -0.33 0.15 2.82
CA SER A 62 1.05 0.11 2.31
C SER A 62 1.36 -1.31 1.86
N TYR A 63 1.92 -1.48 0.68
CA TYR A 63 2.22 -2.80 0.14
C TYR A 63 3.40 -2.75 -0.85
N TYR A 64 4.06 -3.88 -1.00
CA TYR A 64 4.98 -4.08 -2.12
C TYR A 64 4.21 -4.63 -3.31
N ALA A 65 4.55 -4.13 -4.50
CA ALA A 65 4.06 -4.63 -5.78
C ALA A 65 5.23 -5.03 -6.66
N LEU A 66 5.19 -6.26 -7.19
CA LEU A 66 6.13 -6.75 -8.19
C LEU A 66 5.42 -6.76 -9.53
N PHE A 67 5.94 -6.00 -10.48
CA PHE A 67 5.50 -5.98 -11.87
C PHE A 67 6.52 -6.70 -12.73
N PRO A 68 6.13 -7.78 -13.44
CA PRO A 68 7.04 -8.51 -14.32
C PRO A 68 7.59 -7.65 -15.45
N ALA A 69 8.81 -7.95 -15.88
CA ALA A 69 9.44 -7.31 -17.04
C ALA A 69 8.56 -7.41 -18.28
N GLY A 70 8.33 -6.30 -18.98
CA GLY A 70 7.49 -6.19 -20.16
C GLY A 70 6.00 -6.19 -19.89
N SER A 71 5.58 -6.09 -18.61
CA SER A 71 4.16 -5.97 -18.27
C SER A 71 3.64 -4.54 -18.42
N HIS A 72 2.33 -4.43 -18.60
CA HIS A 72 1.60 -3.18 -18.70
C HIS A 72 0.45 -3.16 -17.69
N PHE A 73 0.21 -2.01 -17.08
CA PHE A 73 -0.96 -1.75 -16.27
C PHE A 73 -1.80 -0.70 -17.00
N ASP A 74 -3.01 -1.11 -17.40
CA ASP A 74 -3.91 -0.29 -18.20
C ASP A 74 -4.24 1.04 -17.52
N LEU A 75 -4.72 1.99 -18.31
CA LEU A 75 -5.15 3.30 -17.83
C LEU A 75 -6.22 3.16 -16.77
N HIS A 76 -5.95 3.67 -15.59
CA HIS A 76 -6.83 3.59 -14.43
C HIS A 76 -6.66 4.79 -13.51
N TRP A 77 -7.53 4.90 -12.52
CA TRP A 77 -7.45 5.90 -11.46
C TRP A 77 -7.89 5.32 -10.12
N HIS A 78 -7.61 6.04 -9.04
CA HIS A 78 -7.99 5.69 -7.67
C HIS A 78 -8.71 6.84 -7.01
N SER A 79 -9.60 6.57 -6.04
CA SER A 79 -10.32 7.63 -5.32
C SER A 79 -9.40 8.50 -4.46
N PHE A 80 -8.30 7.93 -3.97
CA PHE A 80 -7.36 8.60 -3.06
C PHE A 80 -5.96 8.70 -3.67
N ASP A 81 -5.15 9.62 -3.12
CA ASP A 81 -3.74 9.76 -3.53
C ASP A 81 -2.99 8.41 -3.39
N GLU A 82 -2.20 8.12 -4.41
CA GLU A 82 -1.21 7.05 -4.39
C GLU A 82 0.19 7.62 -4.30
N PHE A 83 1.04 6.96 -3.54
CA PHE A 83 2.46 7.26 -3.45
C PHE A 83 3.23 6.00 -3.85
N ALA A 84 4.14 6.12 -4.80
CA ALA A 84 4.95 4.99 -5.23
C ALA A 84 6.43 5.33 -5.19
N THR A 85 7.24 4.39 -4.72
CA THR A 85 8.70 4.47 -4.72
C THR A 85 9.26 3.24 -5.41
N VAL A 86 10.17 3.43 -6.35
CA VAL A 86 10.86 2.32 -7.03
C VAL A 86 11.97 1.78 -6.13
N LEU A 87 11.87 0.51 -5.77
CA LEU A 87 12.86 -0.20 -4.96
C LEU A 87 13.79 -1.07 -5.80
N GLN A 88 13.30 -1.55 -6.95
CA GLN A 88 14.06 -2.34 -7.91
C GLN A 88 13.57 -2.07 -9.31
N GLY A 89 14.49 -2.07 -10.27
CA GLY A 89 14.19 -1.95 -11.69
C GLY A 89 13.93 -0.51 -12.14
N GLU A 90 13.25 -0.41 -13.28
CA GLU A 90 12.89 0.86 -13.93
C GLU A 90 11.47 0.73 -14.49
N VAL A 91 10.68 1.77 -14.37
CA VAL A 91 9.29 1.79 -14.84
C VAL A 91 8.97 3.13 -15.51
N SER A 92 8.09 3.11 -16.50
CA SER A 92 7.49 4.30 -17.10
C SER A 92 6.08 4.50 -16.59
N LEU A 93 5.77 5.68 -16.08
CA LEU A 93 4.44 6.11 -15.67
C LEU A 93 3.90 7.11 -16.67
N GLN A 94 2.75 6.85 -17.28
CA GLN A 94 1.98 7.84 -18.00
C GLN A 94 1.04 8.54 -17.03
N LEU A 95 1.17 9.85 -16.88
CA LEU A 95 0.35 10.65 -15.98
C LEU A 95 0.07 12.01 -16.62
N ASN A 96 -1.20 12.37 -16.74
CA ASN A 96 -1.63 13.64 -17.34
C ASN A 96 -1.05 13.90 -18.76
N GLY A 97 -0.84 12.86 -19.55
CA GLY A 97 -0.30 12.95 -20.88
C GLY A 97 1.24 13.04 -20.96
N GLU A 98 1.92 12.97 -19.82
CA GLU A 98 3.38 12.95 -19.74
C GLU A 98 3.91 11.56 -19.38
N ALA A 99 5.02 11.18 -20.01
CA ALA A 99 5.74 9.95 -19.70
C ALA A 99 6.86 10.24 -18.69
N LEU A 100 6.74 9.73 -17.48
CA LEU A 100 7.72 9.86 -16.43
C LEU A 100 8.50 8.55 -16.29
N LYS A 101 9.82 8.59 -16.44
CA LYS A 101 10.69 7.44 -16.18
C LYS A 101 11.16 7.47 -14.74
N LEU A 102 10.94 6.38 -14.02
CA LEU A 102 11.33 6.21 -12.63
C LEU A 102 12.27 5.03 -12.51
N ALA A 103 13.42 5.26 -11.91
CA ALA A 103 14.42 4.25 -11.55
C ALA A 103 14.49 4.09 -10.02
N VAL A 104 15.34 3.21 -9.55
CA VAL A 104 15.55 2.96 -8.10
C VAL A 104 15.75 4.26 -7.34
N GLY A 105 14.98 4.43 -6.25
CA GLY A 105 14.90 5.66 -5.45
C GLY A 105 13.94 6.71 -6.01
N GLY A 106 13.43 6.53 -7.24
CA GLY A 106 12.41 7.40 -7.82
C GLY A 106 11.10 7.33 -7.04
N TYR A 107 10.51 8.50 -6.80
CA TYR A 107 9.26 8.66 -6.06
C TYR A 107 8.26 9.47 -6.88
N VAL A 108 7.00 9.08 -6.80
CA VAL A 108 5.89 9.83 -7.38
C VAL A 108 4.70 9.88 -6.43
N LYS A 109 4.03 11.03 -6.41
CA LYS A 109 2.69 11.17 -5.88
C LYS A 109 1.71 11.28 -7.04
N ILE A 110 0.75 10.37 -7.11
CA ILE A 110 -0.36 10.40 -8.06
C ILE A 110 -1.58 10.90 -7.30
N PRO A 111 -2.13 12.07 -7.66
CA PRO A 111 -3.32 12.59 -7.01
C PRO A 111 -4.53 11.67 -7.20
N GLY A 112 -5.42 11.63 -6.22
CA GLY A 112 -6.70 10.93 -6.38
C GLY A 112 -7.44 11.39 -7.64
N ARG A 113 -8.04 10.44 -8.36
CA ARG A 113 -8.75 10.61 -9.63
C ARG A 113 -7.88 10.99 -10.85
N ALA A 114 -6.55 11.08 -10.71
CA ALA A 114 -5.67 11.26 -11.85
C ALA A 114 -5.54 9.92 -12.61
N GLU A 115 -5.89 9.94 -13.90
CA GLU A 115 -5.72 8.77 -14.76
C GLU A 115 -4.25 8.54 -15.07
N HIS A 116 -3.82 7.30 -14.94
CA HIS A 116 -2.44 6.90 -15.17
C HIS A 116 -2.33 5.43 -15.58
N SER A 117 -1.22 5.11 -16.23
CA SER A 117 -0.85 3.75 -16.61
C SER A 117 0.64 3.51 -16.36
N TRP A 118 1.03 2.23 -16.23
CA TRP A 118 2.41 1.86 -15.98
C TRP A 118 2.92 0.89 -17.03
N ASP A 119 4.15 1.10 -17.46
CA ASP A 119 4.88 0.22 -18.38
C ASP A 119 6.20 -0.22 -17.77
N VAL A 120 6.41 -1.51 -17.70
CA VAL A 120 7.71 -2.08 -17.33
C VAL A 120 8.49 -2.38 -18.60
N PRO A 121 9.64 -1.74 -18.83
CA PRO A 121 10.41 -1.95 -20.05
C PRO A 121 10.83 -3.42 -20.21
N ASN A 122 10.71 -3.93 -21.42
CA ASN A 122 11.33 -5.19 -21.82
C ASN A 122 12.61 -4.88 -22.59
N VAL A 123 13.68 -4.54 -21.87
CA VAL A 123 14.95 -4.20 -22.48
C VAL A 123 15.63 -5.49 -22.95
N THR A 124 15.96 -5.54 -24.26
CA THR A 124 16.68 -6.64 -24.90
C THR A 124 17.96 -6.97 -24.11
N GLY A 125 18.06 -8.17 -23.56
CA GLY A 125 19.19 -8.63 -22.76
C GLY A 125 19.10 -8.38 -21.23
N ARG A 126 18.09 -7.64 -20.74
CA ARG A 126 17.82 -7.47 -19.30
C ARG A 126 16.32 -7.49 -19.03
N LYS A 127 15.80 -8.67 -18.73
CA LYS A 127 14.47 -8.77 -18.14
C LYS A 127 14.62 -8.51 -16.64
N GLN A 128 14.18 -7.36 -16.19
CA GLN A 128 14.20 -7.02 -14.77
C GLN A 128 12.79 -6.65 -14.33
N ASP A 129 12.26 -7.42 -13.38
CA ASP A 129 11.00 -7.08 -12.72
C ASP A 129 11.18 -5.80 -11.92
N VAL A 130 10.11 -5.03 -11.81
CA VAL A 130 10.06 -3.82 -10.99
C VAL A 130 9.43 -4.14 -9.67
N ILE A 131 10.03 -3.65 -8.58
CA ILE A 131 9.43 -3.67 -7.25
C ILE A 131 9.14 -2.23 -6.83
N LEU A 132 7.87 -1.97 -6.53
CA LEU A 132 7.41 -0.71 -5.98
C LEU A 132 7.00 -0.88 -4.52
N LEU A 133 7.32 0.10 -3.70
CA LEU A 133 6.60 0.36 -2.45
C LEU A 133 5.46 1.31 -2.78
N VAL A 134 4.23 0.87 -2.56
CA VAL A 134 3.03 1.65 -2.81
C VAL A 134 2.32 1.94 -1.51
N ARG A 135 1.88 3.18 -1.33
CA ARG A 135 1.03 3.60 -0.23
C ARG A 135 -0.21 4.30 -0.75
N ARG A 136 -1.36 3.97 -0.22
CA ARG A 136 -2.65 4.63 -0.48
C ARG A 136 -3.04 5.51 0.69
N ARG A 137 -3.60 6.69 0.41
CA ARG A 137 -4.08 7.58 1.47
C ARG A 137 -5.41 7.15 2.07
N GLY A 138 -6.17 6.32 1.40
CA GLY A 138 -7.44 5.77 1.82
C GLY A 138 -7.61 4.32 1.34
N PRO A 139 -8.81 3.75 1.45
CA PRO A 139 -9.09 2.39 1.00
C PRO A 139 -8.61 2.14 -0.44
N ALA A 140 -8.06 0.94 -0.68
CA ALA A 140 -7.63 0.56 -2.02
C ALA A 140 -8.83 0.35 -2.92
N ASP A 141 -8.83 1.03 -4.06
CA ASP A 141 -9.79 0.85 -5.14
C ASP A 141 -9.10 0.98 -6.50
N PHE A 142 -9.74 0.49 -7.54
CA PHE A 142 -9.27 0.57 -8.92
C PHE A 142 -10.43 0.84 -9.86
N HIS A 143 -10.29 1.84 -10.72
CA HIS A 143 -11.27 2.24 -11.72
C HIS A 143 -10.57 2.31 -13.07
N PHE A 144 -10.78 1.32 -13.94
CA PHE A 144 -10.22 1.36 -15.29
C PHE A 144 -10.95 2.40 -16.13
N ALA A 145 -10.18 3.20 -16.87
CA ALA A 145 -10.72 4.11 -17.85
C ALA A 145 -11.37 3.32 -19.01
N LYS A 146 -12.46 3.86 -19.56
CA LYS A 146 -13.17 3.23 -20.69
C LYS A 146 -12.68 3.74 -22.02
#